data_43067c44512f713f530fde81cdfdba84
#
_entry.id   43067c44512f713f530fde81cdfdba84
#
_cell.length_a   1.000
_cell.length_b   1.000
_cell.length_c   1.000
_cell.angle_alpha   90.00
_cell.angle_beta   90.00
_cell.angle_gamma   90.00
#
_symmetry.space_group_name_H-M   'P 1'
#
loop_
_entity.id
_entity.type
_entity.pdbx_description
1 polymer ?
#
loop_
_entity_poly.entity_id
_entity_poly.type
_entity_poly.pdbx_seq_one_letter_code
_entity_poly.pdbx_strand_id
1 'polypeptide(L)'
;MEDEIDISRGDLLVHADNVPPVTDSFEAMLVWMAEEPMLPGKKYDIKRATSYVPGSIASIINKVDVNTLEEGPASALQLNEIGKVRIALDAPIALDGYESNRTTGAFIIIDRLTNGTVGAGMIVAQPVSHGTTTHHGKLAHVATEERAQRFGQQPATVLFSGLSGAGKSTLAYAVERKLFDLGRAVFVLDGQNLRHDLNKGLPQDRAGRTENW
;
A
#
# COMPACT_ATOMS: atom_id res chain seq x y z
N MET A 1 -28.09 -17.58 2.03
CA MET A 1 -26.89 -17.91 1.27
C MET A 1 -26.86 -19.42 1.17
N GLU A 2 -26.67 -19.96 -0.01
CA GLU A 2 -26.71 -21.41 -0.23
C GLU A 2 -25.39 -22.10 0.12
N ASP A 3 -24.30 -21.32 0.26
CA ASP A 3 -22.96 -21.82 0.65
C ASP A 3 -22.54 -21.27 2.01
N GLU A 4 -21.78 -22.04 2.78
CA GLU A 4 -21.11 -21.59 3.99
C GLU A 4 -19.98 -20.63 3.60
N ILE A 5 -20.14 -19.34 3.95
CA ILE A 5 -19.15 -18.30 3.73
C ILE A 5 -18.61 -17.90 5.09
N ASP A 6 -17.30 -17.99 5.26
CA ASP A 6 -16.61 -17.53 6.47
C ASP A 6 -16.49 -16.01 6.43
N ILE A 7 -17.41 -15.32 7.13
CA ILE A 7 -17.43 -13.85 7.23
C ILE A 7 -17.11 -13.47 8.66
N SER A 8 -16.06 -12.67 8.82
CA SER A 8 -15.57 -12.23 10.13
C SER A 8 -15.81 -10.72 10.34
N ARG A 9 -15.69 -10.29 11.60
CA ARG A 9 -15.78 -8.88 11.94
C ARG A 9 -14.64 -8.10 11.26
N GLY A 10 -14.98 -7.09 10.47
CA GLY A 10 -14.03 -6.29 9.70
C GLY A 10 -14.15 -6.50 8.20
N ASP A 11 -14.75 -7.60 7.78
CA ASP A 11 -15.00 -7.87 6.36
C ASP A 11 -16.05 -6.91 5.78
N LEU A 12 -15.93 -6.64 4.49
CA LEU A 12 -16.85 -5.81 3.72
C LEU A 12 -17.57 -6.66 2.67
N LEU A 13 -18.89 -6.56 2.64
CA LEU A 13 -19.69 -7.04 1.52
C LEU A 13 -19.77 -5.94 0.48
N VAL A 14 -19.24 -6.20 -0.70
CA VAL A 14 -19.16 -5.22 -1.80
C VAL A 14 -19.71 -5.81 -3.08
N HIS A 15 -20.14 -4.94 -4.01
CA HIS A 15 -20.53 -5.38 -5.34
C HIS A 15 -19.27 -5.82 -6.13
N ALA A 16 -19.39 -6.87 -6.94
CA ALA A 16 -18.27 -7.44 -7.68
C ALA A 16 -17.56 -6.44 -8.60
N ASP A 17 -18.30 -5.46 -9.12
CA ASP A 17 -17.76 -4.41 -10.00
C ASP A 17 -17.19 -3.21 -9.24
N ASN A 18 -17.28 -3.19 -7.90
CA ASN A 18 -16.81 -2.07 -7.07
C ASN A 18 -16.07 -2.57 -5.83
N VAL A 19 -14.98 -3.26 -6.06
CA VAL A 19 -14.13 -3.80 -4.99
C VAL A 19 -13.14 -2.72 -4.54
N PRO A 20 -13.18 -2.28 -3.26
CA PRO A 20 -12.22 -1.31 -2.75
C PRO A 20 -10.80 -1.90 -2.73
N PRO A 21 -9.76 -1.07 -2.90
CA PRO A 21 -8.39 -1.52 -2.79
C PRO A 21 -8.09 -2.01 -1.37
N VAL A 22 -7.30 -3.09 -1.28
CA VAL A 22 -6.79 -3.62 -0.01
C VAL A 22 -5.35 -3.16 0.15
N THR A 23 -5.06 -2.45 1.23
CA THR A 23 -3.72 -1.89 1.49
C THR A 23 -3.42 -1.81 2.98
N ASP A 24 -2.15 -1.80 3.32
CA ASP A 24 -1.62 -1.60 4.67
C ASP A 24 -1.12 -0.16 4.90
N SER A 25 -1.25 0.72 3.91
CA SER A 25 -0.75 2.09 3.99
C SER A 25 -1.65 3.03 3.19
N PHE A 26 -1.95 4.21 3.75
CA PHE A 26 -2.77 5.22 3.10
C PHE A 26 -2.44 6.63 3.59
N GLU A 27 -2.84 7.63 2.80
CA GLU A 27 -2.79 9.04 3.20
C GLU A 27 -4.15 9.49 3.73
N ALA A 28 -4.12 10.36 4.73
CA ALA A 28 -5.33 10.88 5.34
C ALA A 28 -5.17 12.32 5.80
N MET A 29 -6.26 13.06 5.77
CA MET A 29 -6.38 14.29 6.55
C MET A 29 -6.75 13.91 7.97
N LEU A 30 -5.93 14.28 8.94
CA LEU A 30 -6.04 13.94 10.36
C LEU A 30 -6.23 15.19 11.19
N VAL A 31 -7.20 15.16 12.10
CA VAL A 31 -7.33 16.13 13.21
C VAL A 31 -6.79 15.46 14.46
N TRP A 32 -5.83 16.08 15.11
CA TRP A 32 -5.30 15.60 16.38
C TRP A 32 -6.11 16.16 17.56
N MET A 33 -6.51 15.30 18.51
CA MET A 33 -7.49 15.63 19.55
C MET A 33 -6.96 15.41 20.98
N ALA A 34 -5.68 15.03 21.13
CA ALA A 34 -5.06 14.83 22.43
C ALA A 34 -4.13 16.00 22.81
N GLU A 35 -3.96 16.22 24.11
CA GLU A 35 -3.04 17.25 24.64
C GLU A 35 -1.59 16.88 24.36
N GLU A 36 -1.25 15.57 24.45
CA GLU A 36 0.07 15.07 24.05
C GLU A 36 0.26 15.22 22.53
N PRO A 37 1.34 15.87 22.08
CA PRO A 37 1.61 16.04 20.67
C PRO A 37 1.72 14.70 19.93
N MET A 38 1.13 14.63 18.74
CA MET A 38 1.32 13.50 17.86
C MET A 38 2.71 13.51 17.25
N LEU A 39 3.47 12.46 17.51
CA LEU A 39 4.78 12.22 16.92
C LEU A 39 4.73 10.98 16.01
N PRO A 40 5.38 11.01 14.84
CA PRO A 40 5.50 9.83 13.99
C PRO A 40 6.15 8.63 14.72
N GLY A 41 5.71 7.42 14.37
CA GLY A 41 6.27 6.17 14.85
C GLY A 41 5.60 5.56 16.09
N LYS A 42 4.83 6.31 16.87
CA LYS A 42 4.05 5.75 18.00
C LYS A 42 2.95 4.83 17.47
N LYS A 43 2.75 3.69 18.12
CA LYS A 43 1.71 2.72 17.78
C LYS A 43 0.37 3.10 18.40
N TYR A 44 -0.67 3.01 17.59
CA TYR A 44 -2.06 3.25 17.91
C TYR A 44 -2.93 2.12 17.40
N ASP A 45 -4.19 2.10 17.80
CA ASP A 45 -5.20 1.28 17.16
C ASP A 45 -6.04 2.15 16.23
N ILE A 46 -6.14 1.73 14.98
CA ILE A 46 -6.90 2.43 13.95
C ILE A 46 -8.24 1.71 13.80
N LYS A 47 -9.32 2.43 14.10
CA LYS A 47 -10.68 1.89 13.97
C LYS A 47 -11.38 2.54 12.80
N ARG A 48 -11.84 1.74 11.85
CA ARG A 48 -12.62 2.13 10.68
C ARG A 48 -13.85 1.23 10.56
N ALA A 49 -15.03 1.80 10.57
CA ALA A 49 -16.29 1.04 10.58
C ALA A 49 -16.23 -0.12 11.62
N THR A 50 -16.27 -1.37 11.16
CA THR A 50 -16.15 -2.58 11.99
C THR A 50 -14.72 -3.10 12.13
N SER A 51 -13.79 -2.61 11.31
CA SER A 51 -12.37 -3.01 11.31
C SER A 51 -11.61 -2.30 12.43
N TYR A 52 -10.69 -3.04 13.07
CA TYR A 52 -9.86 -2.56 14.17
C TYR A 52 -8.44 -3.15 13.98
N VAL A 53 -7.49 -2.32 13.59
CA VAL A 53 -6.15 -2.79 13.23
C VAL A 53 -5.10 -1.91 13.89
N PRO A 54 -4.05 -2.50 14.50
CA PRO A 54 -2.91 -1.76 14.96
C PRO A 54 -2.18 -1.06 13.80
N GLY A 55 -1.64 0.13 14.07
CA GLY A 55 -0.91 0.90 13.07
C GLY A 55 -0.11 2.02 13.70
N SER A 56 0.53 2.81 12.87
CA SER A 56 1.28 4.00 13.27
C SER A 56 1.15 5.11 12.24
N ILE A 57 1.36 6.34 12.68
CA ILE A 57 1.54 7.46 11.76
C ILE A 57 2.99 7.41 11.30
N ALA A 58 3.21 7.03 10.05
CA ALA A 58 4.55 6.85 9.49
C ALA A 58 5.26 8.20 9.28
N SER A 59 4.53 9.21 8.79
CA SER A 59 5.04 10.57 8.58
C SER A 59 3.92 11.59 8.52
N ILE A 60 4.27 12.85 8.82
CA ILE A 60 3.45 14.02 8.52
C ILE A 60 3.91 14.54 7.17
N ILE A 61 2.98 14.71 6.23
CA ILE A 61 3.27 15.24 4.90
C ILE A 61 3.28 16.77 4.96
N ASN A 62 2.21 17.33 5.52
CA ASN A 62 2.07 18.76 5.79
C ASN A 62 1.10 18.98 6.95
N LYS A 63 1.12 20.21 7.49
CA LYS A 63 0.13 20.73 8.42
C LYS A 63 -0.67 21.81 7.70
N VAL A 64 -1.96 21.88 7.96
CA VAL A 64 -2.86 22.89 7.40
C VAL A 64 -3.19 23.92 8.48
N ASP A 65 -2.94 25.17 8.19
CA ASP A 65 -3.42 26.27 9.04
C ASP A 65 -4.93 26.46 8.83
N VAL A 66 -5.71 26.33 9.90
CA VAL A 66 -7.17 26.39 9.82
C VAL A 66 -7.74 27.76 9.47
N ASN A 67 -6.96 28.84 9.62
CA ASN A 67 -7.38 30.20 9.33
C ASN A 67 -7.04 30.63 7.90
N THR A 68 -5.82 30.28 7.44
CA THR A 68 -5.33 30.69 6.13
C THR A 68 -5.50 29.60 5.07
N LEU A 69 -5.74 28.34 5.48
CA LEU A 69 -5.75 27.14 4.65
C LEU A 69 -4.40 26.87 3.96
N GLU A 70 -3.34 27.53 4.41
CA GLU A 70 -2.00 27.29 3.88
C GLU A 70 -1.42 25.99 4.43
N GLU A 71 -0.70 25.27 3.57
CA GLU A 71 -0.01 24.06 3.91
C GLU A 71 1.46 24.35 4.23
N GLY A 72 1.96 23.79 5.33
CA GLY A 72 3.34 23.97 5.75
C GLY A 72 3.97 22.68 6.30
N PRO A 73 5.30 22.62 6.37
CA PRO A 73 5.99 21.48 6.96
C PRO A 73 5.73 21.42 8.48
N ALA A 74 5.59 20.21 9.02
CA ALA A 74 5.47 19.98 10.45
C ALA A 74 6.14 18.66 10.85
N SER A 75 6.73 18.64 12.05
CA SER A 75 7.29 17.45 12.67
C SER A 75 6.38 16.81 13.73
N ALA A 76 5.32 17.52 14.13
CA ALA A 76 4.33 17.08 15.09
C ALA A 76 2.99 17.77 14.81
N LEU A 77 1.88 17.20 15.30
CA LEU A 77 0.58 17.87 15.37
C LEU A 77 0.22 18.06 16.84
N GLN A 78 -0.15 19.30 17.17
CA GLN A 78 -0.65 19.68 18.49
C GLN A 78 -2.17 19.50 18.58
N LEU A 79 -2.72 19.65 19.77
CA LEU A 79 -4.18 19.60 19.99
C LEU A 79 -4.92 20.54 19.01
N ASN A 80 -5.95 20.00 18.36
CA ASN A 80 -6.80 20.66 17.36
C ASN A 80 -6.08 21.06 16.05
N GLU A 81 -4.87 20.59 15.83
CA GLU A 81 -4.19 20.81 14.56
C GLU A 81 -4.62 19.78 13.51
N ILE A 82 -4.64 20.22 12.27
CA ILE A 82 -4.98 19.41 11.10
C ILE A 82 -3.73 19.22 10.26
N GLY A 83 -3.51 18.00 9.82
CA GLY A 83 -2.41 17.69 8.91
C GLY A 83 -2.71 16.52 7.99
N LYS A 84 -2.06 16.53 6.84
CA LYS A 84 -2.02 15.39 5.95
C LYS A 84 -0.92 14.45 6.42
N VAL A 85 -1.29 13.22 6.70
CA VAL A 85 -0.39 12.20 7.27
C VAL A 85 -0.39 10.94 6.43
N ARG A 86 0.69 10.17 6.53
CA ARG A 86 0.76 8.79 6.03
C ARG A 86 0.62 7.84 7.20
N ILE A 87 -0.33 6.92 7.09
CA ILE A 87 -0.60 5.88 8.08
C ILE A 87 -0.11 4.55 7.53
N ALA A 88 0.56 3.77 8.39
CA ALA A 88 0.96 2.40 8.14
C ALA A 88 0.23 1.48 9.12
N LEU A 89 -0.43 0.45 8.62
CA LEU A 89 -1.15 -0.55 9.38
C LEU A 89 -0.32 -1.83 9.53
N ASP A 90 -0.55 -2.59 10.58
CA ASP A 90 0.13 -3.87 10.81
C ASP A 90 -0.52 -5.02 10.01
N ALA A 91 -1.72 -4.81 9.44
CA ALA A 91 -2.41 -5.73 8.55
C ALA A 91 -3.15 -4.96 7.44
N PRO A 92 -3.22 -5.49 6.22
CA PRO A 92 -3.94 -4.84 5.13
C PRO A 92 -5.45 -4.86 5.38
N ILE A 93 -6.12 -3.77 5.02
CA ILE A 93 -7.58 -3.64 5.08
C ILE A 93 -8.12 -3.04 3.78
N ALA A 94 -9.37 -3.35 3.45
CA ALA A 94 -10.05 -2.72 2.33
C ALA A 94 -10.37 -1.26 2.68
N LEU A 95 -10.05 -0.31 1.83
CA LEU A 95 -10.21 1.12 2.07
C LEU A 95 -10.95 1.82 0.93
N ASP A 96 -11.84 2.73 1.28
CA ASP A 96 -12.41 3.72 0.36
C ASP A 96 -11.84 5.12 0.68
N GLY A 97 -11.73 5.96 -0.33
CA GLY A 97 -11.54 7.38 -0.11
C GLY A 97 -12.80 8.02 0.50
N TYR A 98 -12.63 8.99 1.40
CA TYR A 98 -13.74 9.65 2.08
C TYR A 98 -14.75 10.31 1.12
N GLU A 99 -14.27 10.80 -0.02
CA GLU A 99 -15.13 11.40 -1.04
C GLU A 99 -16.07 10.39 -1.72
N SER A 100 -15.57 9.15 -1.89
CA SER A 100 -16.36 8.08 -2.52
C SER A 100 -17.30 7.40 -1.52
N ASN A 101 -16.86 7.20 -0.27
CA ASN A 101 -17.67 6.57 0.77
C ASN A 101 -17.29 7.11 2.15
N ARG A 102 -18.14 7.98 2.71
CA ARG A 102 -17.87 8.61 4.01
C ARG A 102 -17.83 7.65 5.18
N THR A 103 -18.56 6.54 5.12
CA THR A 103 -18.61 5.56 6.22
C THR A 103 -17.32 4.73 6.28
N THR A 104 -16.84 4.26 5.14
CA THR A 104 -15.64 3.42 5.04
C THR A 104 -14.37 4.23 4.80
N GLY A 105 -14.50 5.51 4.43
CA GLY A 105 -13.39 6.45 4.25
C GLY A 105 -13.04 7.30 5.47
N ALA A 106 -13.74 7.12 6.59
CA ALA A 106 -13.43 7.78 7.86
C ALA A 106 -12.89 6.78 8.87
N PHE A 107 -12.02 7.25 9.77
CA PHE A 107 -11.45 6.44 10.84
C PHE A 107 -11.17 7.27 12.10
N ILE A 108 -10.96 6.59 13.22
CA ILE A 108 -10.46 7.19 14.44
C ILE A 108 -9.17 6.50 14.87
N ILE A 109 -8.34 7.26 15.59
CA ILE A 109 -7.10 6.80 16.21
C ILE A 109 -7.34 6.67 17.71
N ILE A 110 -7.01 5.50 18.25
CA ILE A 110 -7.20 5.16 19.65
C ILE A 110 -5.83 4.91 20.28
N ASP A 111 -5.55 5.57 21.37
CA ASP A 111 -4.35 5.33 22.16
C ASP A 111 -4.48 3.99 22.89
N ARG A 112 -3.47 3.13 22.76
CA ARG A 112 -3.49 1.74 23.26
C ARG A 112 -3.36 1.63 24.77
N LEU A 113 -2.88 2.66 25.44
CA LEU A 113 -2.71 2.67 26.90
C LEU A 113 -3.96 3.19 27.60
N THR A 114 -4.54 4.27 27.07
CA THR A 114 -5.70 4.93 27.68
C THR A 114 -7.03 4.46 27.12
N ASN A 115 -7.02 3.78 25.97
CA ASN A 115 -8.20 3.44 25.16
C ASN A 115 -9.02 4.70 24.75
N GLY A 116 -8.43 5.88 24.87
CA GLY A 116 -9.04 7.15 24.47
C GLY A 116 -8.88 7.42 22.98
N THR A 117 -9.88 8.06 22.36
CA THR A 117 -9.75 8.57 21.01
C THR A 117 -8.85 9.79 21.02
N VAL A 118 -7.73 9.73 20.27
CA VAL A 118 -6.72 10.77 20.21
C VAL A 118 -6.66 11.48 18.86
N GLY A 119 -7.39 10.98 17.86
CA GLY A 119 -7.47 11.61 16.54
C GLY A 119 -8.61 11.05 15.72
N ALA A 120 -9.03 11.80 14.72
CA ALA A 120 -10.00 11.39 13.71
C ALA A 120 -9.54 11.84 12.33
N GLY A 121 -9.78 11.02 11.31
CA GLY A 121 -9.30 11.32 9.98
C GLY A 121 -10.20 10.86 8.86
N MET A 122 -9.95 11.45 7.71
CA MET A 122 -10.58 11.16 6.43
C MET A 122 -9.51 10.62 5.47
N ILE A 123 -9.76 9.45 4.90
CA ILE A 123 -8.85 8.82 3.93
C ILE A 123 -8.88 9.64 2.64
N VAL A 124 -7.73 10.13 2.21
CA VAL A 124 -7.58 10.77 0.91
C VAL A 124 -7.55 9.67 -0.13
N ALA A 125 -8.44 9.75 -1.14
CA ALA A 125 -8.43 8.82 -2.24
C ALA A 125 -7.05 8.86 -2.90
N GLN A 126 -6.29 7.79 -2.76
CA GLN A 126 -5.04 7.66 -3.52
C GLN A 126 -5.40 7.46 -4.98
N PRO A 127 -4.71 8.11 -5.93
CA PRO A 127 -4.78 7.65 -7.30
C PRO A 127 -4.40 6.15 -7.26
N VAL A 128 -5.28 5.32 -7.80
CA VAL A 128 -5.11 3.87 -7.83
C VAL A 128 -3.80 3.58 -8.57
N SER A 129 -2.71 3.49 -7.86
CA SER A 129 -1.54 2.81 -8.34
C SER A 129 -1.92 1.33 -8.35
N HIS A 130 -2.27 0.84 -9.53
CA HIS A 130 -2.55 -0.56 -9.74
C HIS A 130 -1.40 -1.40 -9.15
N GLY A 131 -1.69 -2.09 -8.08
CA GLY A 131 -0.97 -3.24 -7.58
C GLY A 131 0.49 -3.00 -7.21
N THR A 132 0.72 -2.64 -5.96
CA THR A 132 1.83 -3.25 -5.24
C THR A 132 1.30 -3.66 -3.86
N THR A 133 1.00 -4.92 -3.70
CA THR A 133 1.08 -5.58 -2.41
C THR A 133 2.46 -5.25 -1.85
N THR A 134 2.53 -4.25 -0.98
CA THR A 134 3.74 -4.01 -0.20
C THR A 134 3.86 -5.18 0.76
N HIS A 135 4.58 -6.21 0.35
CA HIS A 135 5.16 -7.12 1.29
C HIS A 135 5.89 -6.26 2.35
N HIS A 136 5.80 -6.63 3.62
CA HIS A 136 6.63 -6.10 4.71
C HIS A 136 8.12 -6.36 4.41
N GLY A 137 8.61 -5.81 3.30
CA GLY A 137 10.03 -5.72 3.00
C GLY A 137 10.62 -4.63 3.88
N LYS A 138 11.72 -4.93 4.55
CA LYS A 138 12.58 -3.90 5.14
C LYS A 138 12.68 -2.76 4.14
N LEU A 139 12.36 -1.53 4.56
CA LEU A 139 12.51 -0.34 3.73
C LEU A 139 13.90 -0.37 3.10
N ALA A 140 13.96 -0.38 1.79
CA ALA A 140 15.23 -0.31 1.10
C ALA A 140 15.89 1.02 1.49
N HIS A 141 17.17 0.99 1.85
CA HIS A 141 17.92 2.21 2.20
C HIS A 141 18.13 3.15 1.02
N VAL A 142 17.73 2.72 -0.19
CA VAL A 142 17.84 3.49 -1.44
C VAL A 142 16.43 3.72 -1.99
N ALA A 143 16.05 5.00 -2.09
CA ALA A 143 14.75 5.40 -2.63
C ALA A 143 14.64 5.13 -4.14
N THR A 144 13.40 4.99 -4.63
CA THR A 144 13.12 4.78 -6.07
C THR A 144 13.61 5.96 -6.90
N GLU A 145 13.47 7.18 -6.38
CA GLU A 145 13.88 8.43 -7.00
C GLU A 145 15.41 8.50 -7.16
N GLU A 146 16.15 8.09 -6.15
CA GLU A 146 17.63 8.00 -6.20
C GLU A 146 18.09 7.00 -7.25
N ARG A 147 17.38 5.85 -7.37
CA ARG A 147 17.66 4.86 -8.43
C ARG A 147 17.37 5.42 -9.81
N ALA A 148 16.21 6.10 -9.97
CA ALA A 148 15.83 6.70 -11.24
C ALA A 148 16.83 7.76 -11.70
N GLN A 149 17.30 8.62 -10.81
CA GLN A 149 18.34 9.60 -11.08
C GLN A 149 19.67 8.95 -11.45
N ARG A 150 20.11 7.95 -10.67
CA ARG A 150 21.39 7.29 -10.89
C ARG A 150 21.44 6.51 -12.20
N PHE A 151 20.37 5.86 -12.58
CA PHE A 151 20.31 5.03 -13.79
C PHE A 151 19.76 5.79 -15.01
N GLY A 152 19.30 7.02 -14.84
CA GLY A 152 18.73 7.82 -15.92
C GLY A 152 17.50 7.17 -16.57
N GLN A 153 16.73 6.39 -15.79
CA GLN A 153 15.55 5.69 -16.28
C GLN A 153 14.49 5.54 -15.17
N GLN A 154 13.22 5.60 -15.56
CA GLN A 154 12.10 5.28 -14.68
C GLN A 154 11.95 3.75 -14.57
N PRO A 155 11.74 3.20 -13.37
CA PRO A 155 11.49 1.78 -13.21
C PRO A 155 10.13 1.41 -13.81
N ALA A 156 10.09 0.30 -14.57
CA ALA A 156 8.87 -0.25 -15.14
C ALA A 156 8.94 -1.77 -15.15
N THR A 157 7.80 -2.41 -14.89
CA THR A 157 7.64 -3.86 -15.03
C THR A 157 6.71 -4.15 -16.19
N VAL A 158 7.17 -4.96 -17.14
CA VAL A 158 6.38 -5.39 -18.29
C VAL A 158 6.06 -6.88 -18.15
N LEU A 159 4.77 -7.21 -18.03
CA LEU A 159 4.31 -8.59 -17.92
C LEU A 159 3.90 -9.13 -19.29
N PHE A 160 4.54 -10.22 -19.71
CA PHE A 160 4.13 -10.99 -20.90
C PHE A 160 3.23 -12.15 -20.49
N SER A 161 1.94 -12.12 -20.82
CA SER A 161 0.98 -13.18 -20.57
C SER A 161 0.50 -13.84 -21.87
N GLY A 162 0.04 -15.10 -21.78
CA GLY A 162 -0.48 -15.84 -22.92
C GLY A 162 -0.28 -17.35 -22.78
N LEU A 163 -0.79 -18.13 -23.74
CA LEU A 163 -0.73 -19.58 -23.74
C LEU A 163 0.72 -20.12 -23.79
N SER A 164 0.91 -21.37 -23.35
CA SER A 164 2.18 -22.06 -23.52
C SER A 164 2.54 -22.14 -24.99
N GLY A 165 3.81 -21.89 -25.33
CA GLY A 165 4.28 -21.89 -26.73
C GLY A 165 4.03 -20.58 -27.50
N ALA A 166 3.36 -19.59 -26.95
CA ALA A 166 3.04 -18.29 -27.62
C ALA A 166 4.26 -17.35 -27.82
N GLY A 167 5.48 -17.82 -27.57
CA GLY A 167 6.70 -17.02 -27.80
C GLY A 167 7.01 -15.94 -26.74
N LYS A 168 6.38 -15.98 -25.56
CA LYS A 168 6.56 -14.96 -24.50
C LYS A 168 8.02 -14.77 -24.11
N SER A 169 8.72 -15.84 -23.78
CA SER A 169 10.13 -15.79 -23.38
C SER A 169 11.02 -15.28 -24.51
N THR A 170 10.76 -15.71 -25.74
CA THR A 170 11.48 -15.23 -26.93
C THR A 170 11.33 -13.72 -27.10
N LEU A 171 10.11 -13.21 -26.95
CA LEU A 171 9.84 -11.79 -27.04
C LEU A 171 10.48 -11.01 -25.87
N ALA A 172 10.37 -11.54 -24.63
CA ALA A 172 10.97 -10.91 -23.46
C ALA A 172 12.48 -10.73 -23.59
N TYR A 173 13.20 -11.78 -24.00
CA TYR A 173 14.65 -11.71 -24.22
C TYR A 173 15.04 -10.82 -25.42
N ALA A 174 14.20 -10.74 -26.46
CA ALA A 174 14.44 -9.81 -27.56
C ALA A 174 14.27 -8.34 -27.12
N VAL A 175 13.27 -8.08 -26.28
CA VAL A 175 13.07 -6.74 -25.68
C VAL A 175 14.20 -6.40 -24.73
N GLU A 176 14.62 -7.33 -23.88
CA GLU A 176 15.79 -7.16 -22.99
C GLU A 176 17.02 -6.77 -23.79
N ARG A 177 17.35 -7.52 -24.84
CA ARG A 177 18.51 -7.21 -25.69
C ARG A 177 18.44 -5.80 -26.27
N LYS A 178 17.28 -5.41 -26.79
CA LYS A 178 17.09 -4.08 -27.38
C LYS A 178 17.21 -2.94 -26.35
N LEU A 179 16.65 -3.12 -25.16
CA LEU A 179 16.76 -2.13 -24.10
C LEU A 179 18.19 -2.03 -23.57
N PHE A 180 18.89 -3.15 -23.44
CA PHE A 180 20.30 -3.18 -23.05
C PHE A 180 21.17 -2.43 -24.06
N ASP A 181 20.97 -2.63 -25.37
CA ASP A 181 21.70 -1.93 -26.42
C ASP A 181 21.44 -0.41 -26.41
N LEU A 182 20.29 0.01 -25.88
CA LEU A 182 19.95 1.42 -25.64
C LEU A 182 20.51 1.97 -24.32
N GLY A 183 21.35 1.18 -23.62
CA GLY A 183 21.98 1.58 -22.36
C GLY A 183 21.04 1.55 -21.15
N ARG A 184 19.94 0.78 -21.22
CA ARG A 184 18.98 0.64 -20.11
C ARG A 184 19.37 -0.53 -19.23
N ALA A 185 19.26 -0.35 -17.90
CA ALA A 185 19.32 -1.44 -16.95
C ALA A 185 18.01 -2.25 -17.04
N VAL A 186 18.10 -3.50 -17.49
CA VAL A 186 16.94 -4.36 -17.73
C VAL A 186 17.28 -5.78 -17.31
N PHE A 187 16.27 -6.53 -16.85
CA PHE A 187 16.40 -7.94 -16.46
C PHE A 187 15.09 -8.68 -16.74
N VAL A 188 15.20 -9.89 -17.30
CA VAL A 188 14.05 -10.77 -17.54
C VAL A 188 13.90 -11.77 -16.41
N LEU A 189 12.73 -11.78 -15.77
CA LEU A 189 12.30 -12.81 -14.84
C LEU A 189 11.48 -13.84 -15.60
N ASP A 190 12.10 -14.97 -15.99
CA ASP A 190 11.40 -16.07 -16.65
C ASP A 190 10.98 -17.11 -15.62
N GLY A 191 9.68 -17.47 -15.62
CA GLY A 191 9.12 -18.41 -14.66
C GLY A 191 9.71 -19.84 -14.76
N GLN A 192 10.34 -20.22 -15.87
CA GLN A 192 11.06 -21.49 -15.97
C GLN A 192 12.40 -21.41 -15.23
N ASN A 193 13.16 -20.34 -15.45
CA ASN A 193 14.45 -20.13 -14.77
C ASN A 193 14.26 -19.94 -13.26
N LEU A 194 13.25 -19.19 -12.83
CA LEU A 194 12.93 -19.05 -11.39
C LEU A 194 12.64 -20.39 -10.72
N ARG A 195 11.96 -21.31 -11.40
CA ARG A 195 11.67 -22.65 -10.89
C ARG A 195 12.90 -23.54 -10.79
N HIS A 196 13.85 -23.38 -11.69
CA HIS A 196 15.07 -24.20 -11.69
C HIS A 196 16.07 -23.76 -10.62
N ASP A 197 16.11 -22.47 -10.31
CA ASP A 197 17.13 -21.90 -9.41
C ASP A 197 16.56 -21.52 -8.03
N LEU A 198 15.61 -20.59 -7.97
CA LEU A 198 15.10 -20.03 -6.69
C LEU A 198 14.09 -20.93 -6.00
N ASN A 199 13.24 -21.63 -6.78
CA ASN A 199 12.11 -22.42 -6.28
C ASN A 199 12.25 -23.92 -6.57
N LYS A 200 13.45 -24.44 -6.50
CA LYS A 200 13.83 -25.81 -6.85
C LYS A 200 13.14 -26.93 -6.03
N GLY A 201 12.38 -26.60 -5.00
CA GLY A 201 11.67 -27.56 -4.14
C GLY A 201 10.17 -27.57 -4.28
N LEU A 202 9.58 -26.68 -5.09
CA LEU A 202 8.13 -26.60 -5.21
C LEU A 202 7.56 -27.62 -6.23
N PRO A 203 6.42 -28.28 -5.93
CA PRO A 203 5.79 -29.22 -6.85
C PRO A 203 5.31 -28.53 -8.14
N GLN A 204 5.29 -29.27 -9.24
CA GLN A 204 4.92 -28.74 -10.58
C GLN A 204 3.39 -28.71 -10.82
N ASP A 205 2.59 -28.94 -9.80
CA ASP A 205 1.14 -28.90 -9.83
C ASP A 205 0.56 -27.46 -9.79
N ARG A 206 -0.75 -27.36 -9.72
CA ARG A 206 -1.46 -26.06 -9.68
C ARG A 206 -1.14 -25.28 -8.39
N ALA A 207 -0.97 -25.96 -7.27
CA ALA A 207 -0.65 -25.35 -5.97
C ALA A 207 0.76 -24.75 -5.98
N GLY A 208 1.77 -25.53 -6.37
CA GLY A 208 3.15 -25.05 -6.49
C GLY A 208 3.34 -23.94 -7.55
N ARG A 209 2.44 -23.85 -8.56
CA ARG A 209 2.44 -22.72 -9.49
C ARG A 209 1.89 -21.44 -8.88
N THR A 210 0.93 -21.54 -7.97
CA THR A 210 0.37 -20.39 -7.27
C THR A 210 1.36 -19.83 -6.23
N GLU A 211 2.18 -20.68 -5.63
CA GLU A 211 3.19 -20.31 -4.63
C GLU A 211 4.45 -19.65 -5.26
N ASN A 212 4.59 -19.75 -6.60
CA ASN A 212 5.67 -19.13 -7.37
C ASN A 212 5.38 -17.67 -7.80
N TRP A 213 4.19 -17.13 -7.49
CA TRP A 213 3.74 -15.79 -7.84
C TRP A 213 3.37 -14.99 -6.59
#